data_a98f33a3e1bd4804c1e1e8495b2bdbc9
#
_entry.id   a98f33a3e1bd4804c1e1e8495b2bdbc9
#
_cell.length_a   1.000
_cell.length_b   1.000
_cell.length_c   1.000
_cell.angle_alpha   90.00
_cell.angle_beta   90.00
_cell.angle_gamma   90.00
#
_symmetry.space_group_name_H-M   'P 1'
#
loop_
_entity.id
_entity.type
_entity.pdbx_description
1 polymer ?
#
loop_
_entity_poly.entity_id
_entity_poly.type
_entity_poly.pdbx_seq_one_letter_code
_entity_poly.pdbx_strand_id
1 'polypeptide(L)'
;MKLWTAIFPALLLGACAAYSGHGLKPGEDGIENVLHVMGQPAMRWQNTDGSAQLAYPRGPMGFQTYMVYIGSDGKLRQIENVMDQKTFARIQAGMTKEEVLYILGPSFPGWTAYFKARDELVWEWRYCDALNEAARFDVLFDNSKATVRSTMSQTEAQTGLCDGGRCSCSH
;
A
#
# COMPACT_ATOMS: atom_id res chain seq x y z
N MET A 1 -21.38 44.53 -35.34
CA MET A 1 -21.67 43.15 -34.91
C MET A 1 -20.49 42.68 -34.04
N LYS A 2 -20.64 42.61 -32.70
CA LYS A 2 -19.59 42.12 -31.81
C LYS A 2 -19.93 40.67 -31.44
N LEU A 3 -19.10 39.71 -31.92
CA LEU A 3 -19.19 38.32 -31.51
C LEU A 3 -18.62 38.20 -30.09
N TRP A 4 -19.43 37.81 -29.14
CA TRP A 4 -19.04 37.41 -27.80
C TRP A 4 -18.71 35.92 -27.83
N THR A 5 -17.42 35.59 -27.75
CA THR A 5 -16.93 34.22 -27.57
C THR A 5 -17.10 33.85 -26.09
N ALA A 6 -18.10 33.02 -25.78
CA ALA A 6 -18.29 32.45 -24.47
C ALA A 6 -17.26 31.34 -24.25
N ILE A 7 -16.27 31.59 -23.38
CA ILE A 7 -15.32 30.58 -22.90
C ILE A 7 -16.03 29.77 -21.81
N PHE A 8 -16.38 28.54 -22.13
CA PHE A 8 -16.93 27.57 -21.17
C PHE A 8 -15.75 27.01 -20.35
N PRO A 9 -15.69 27.20 -19.01
CA PRO A 9 -14.68 26.54 -18.20
C PRO A 9 -15.07 25.06 -18.10
N ALA A 10 -14.21 24.19 -18.65
CA ALA A 10 -14.29 22.75 -18.43
C ALA A 10 -14.04 22.47 -16.96
N LEU A 11 -15.09 22.17 -16.18
CA LEU A 11 -14.98 21.63 -14.83
C LEU A 11 -14.34 20.24 -14.96
N LEU A 12 -13.07 20.13 -14.59
CA LEU A 12 -12.41 18.86 -14.31
C LEU A 12 -13.01 18.31 -13.01
N LEU A 13 -14.06 17.50 -13.14
CA LEU A 13 -14.54 16.65 -12.06
C LEU A 13 -13.45 15.64 -11.75
N GLY A 14 -12.60 15.95 -10.78
CA GLY A 14 -11.68 14.99 -10.18
C GLY A 14 -12.51 13.87 -9.57
N ALA A 15 -12.66 12.74 -10.26
CA ALA A 15 -13.24 11.54 -9.69
C ALA A 15 -12.38 11.11 -8.50
N CYS A 16 -12.90 11.24 -7.27
CA CYS A 16 -12.28 10.65 -6.09
C CYS A 16 -12.30 9.13 -6.28
N ALA A 17 -11.17 8.54 -6.62
CA ALA A 17 -11.04 7.11 -6.74
C ALA A 17 -11.35 6.44 -5.38
N ALA A 18 -12.26 5.45 -5.39
CA ALA A 18 -12.61 4.69 -4.20
C ALA A 18 -11.52 3.67 -3.89
N TYR A 19 -10.43 4.12 -3.30
CA TYR A 19 -9.21 3.33 -3.03
C TYR A 19 -9.45 2.01 -2.29
N SER A 20 -10.55 1.88 -1.55
CA SER A 20 -10.93 0.64 -0.87
C SER A 20 -11.65 -0.36 -1.78
N GLY A 21 -11.94 -0.01 -3.04
CA GLY A 21 -12.70 -0.85 -3.95
C GLY A 21 -14.18 -0.97 -3.59
N HIS A 22 -14.73 0.02 -2.85
CA HIS A 22 -16.15 0.01 -2.49
C HIS A 22 -17.04 -0.10 -3.73
N GLY A 23 -17.98 -1.04 -3.69
CA GLY A 23 -18.91 -1.32 -4.79
C GLY A 23 -18.43 -2.41 -5.75
N LEU A 24 -17.15 -2.81 -5.72
CA LEU A 24 -16.64 -3.94 -6.50
C LEU A 24 -17.09 -5.28 -5.90
N LYS A 25 -17.50 -6.22 -6.79
CA LYS A 25 -18.04 -7.52 -6.41
C LYS A 25 -17.13 -8.65 -6.87
N PRO A 26 -16.52 -9.41 -5.94
CA PRO A 26 -15.78 -10.61 -6.28
C PRO A 26 -16.60 -11.61 -7.11
N GLY A 27 -15.98 -12.20 -8.12
CA GLY A 27 -16.61 -13.14 -9.06
C GLY A 27 -17.41 -12.50 -10.20
N GLU A 28 -17.88 -11.25 -10.03
CA GLU A 28 -18.64 -10.51 -11.04
C GLU A 28 -17.74 -9.54 -11.81
N ASP A 29 -17.08 -8.62 -11.10
CA ASP A 29 -16.24 -7.59 -11.69
C ASP A 29 -14.92 -8.13 -12.24
N GLY A 30 -14.47 -7.53 -13.34
CA GLY A 30 -13.17 -7.81 -13.94
C GLY A 30 -12.13 -6.76 -13.60
N ILE A 31 -10.91 -6.96 -14.11
CA ILE A 31 -9.79 -6.05 -13.90
C ILE A 31 -10.10 -4.62 -14.39
N GLU A 32 -10.85 -4.46 -15.48
CA GLU A 32 -11.23 -3.14 -16.01
C GLU A 32 -12.12 -2.37 -15.03
N ASN A 33 -13.05 -3.06 -14.34
CA ASN A 33 -13.88 -2.46 -13.30
C ASN A 33 -13.01 -2.01 -12.11
N VAL A 34 -12.03 -2.83 -11.72
CA VAL A 34 -11.06 -2.48 -10.66
C VAL A 34 -10.28 -1.22 -11.03
N LEU A 35 -9.72 -1.16 -12.24
CA LEU A 35 -8.96 0.01 -12.72
C LEU A 35 -9.85 1.25 -12.84
N HIS A 36 -11.11 1.10 -13.21
CA HIS A 36 -12.06 2.21 -13.29
C HIS A 36 -12.39 2.78 -11.90
N VAL A 37 -12.62 1.92 -10.91
CA VAL A 37 -13.02 2.33 -9.54
C VAL A 37 -11.83 2.77 -8.71
N MET A 38 -10.72 2.01 -8.72
CA MET A 38 -9.56 2.24 -7.86
C MET A 38 -8.43 3.03 -8.53
N GLY A 39 -8.50 3.21 -9.84
CA GLY A 39 -7.43 3.84 -10.64
C GLY A 39 -6.28 2.88 -10.94
N GLN A 40 -5.13 3.45 -11.32
CA GLN A 40 -3.92 2.67 -11.62
C GLN A 40 -3.28 2.17 -10.31
N PRO A 41 -2.88 0.89 -10.23
CA PRO A 41 -2.14 0.37 -9.09
C PRO A 41 -0.70 0.92 -9.07
N ALA A 42 -0.12 1.03 -7.88
CA ALA A 42 1.28 1.39 -7.73
C ALA A 42 2.22 0.25 -8.19
N MET A 43 1.78 -1.00 -8.03
CA MET A 43 2.50 -2.19 -8.52
C MET A 43 1.51 -3.23 -9.03
N ARG A 44 1.97 -4.02 -10.01
CA ARG A 44 1.23 -5.13 -10.60
C ARG A 44 2.15 -6.32 -10.81
N TRP A 45 1.69 -7.48 -10.41
CA TRP A 45 2.33 -8.78 -10.68
C TRP A 45 1.41 -9.61 -11.55
N GLN A 46 1.98 -10.26 -12.55
CA GLN A 46 1.31 -11.24 -13.40
C GLN A 46 1.89 -12.60 -13.08
N ASN A 47 1.06 -13.51 -12.61
CA ASN A 47 1.48 -14.87 -12.28
C ASN A 47 1.48 -15.77 -13.52
N THR A 48 2.22 -16.87 -13.46
CA THR A 48 2.35 -17.83 -14.57
C THR A 48 1.07 -18.59 -14.88
N ASP A 49 0.15 -18.66 -13.92
CA ASP A 49 -1.19 -19.27 -14.08
C ASP A 49 -2.21 -18.31 -14.71
N GLY A 50 -1.80 -17.11 -15.11
CA GLY A 50 -2.66 -16.08 -15.70
C GLY A 50 -3.37 -15.20 -14.66
N SER A 51 -3.24 -15.47 -13.37
CA SER A 51 -3.76 -14.59 -12.32
C SER A 51 -2.90 -13.33 -12.17
N ALA A 52 -3.45 -12.28 -11.54
CA ALA A 52 -2.70 -11.05 -11.27
C ALA A 52 -2.96 -10.53 -9.85
N GLN A 53 -1.98 -9.79 -9.34
CA GLN A 53 -2.07 -9.08 -8.07
C GLN A 53 -1.75 -7.62 -8.29
N LEU A 54 -2.54 -6.72 -7.69
CA LEU A 54 -2.41 -5.27 -7.83
C LEU A 54 -2.28 -4.64 -6.44
N ALA A 55 -1.34 -3.71 -6.26
CA ALA A 55 -1.14 -3.03 -4.99
C ALA A 55 -1.57 -1.56 -5.05
N TYR A 56 -2.36 -1.15 -4.07
CA TYR A 56 -2.89 0.20 -3.90
C TYR A 56 -2.52 0.74 -2.52
N PRO A 57 -1.29 1.24 -2.31
CA PRO A 57 -0.89 1.85 -1.05
C PRO A 57 -1.56 3.21 -0.85
N ARG A 58 -1.94 3.53 0.38
CA ARG A 58 -2.48 4.84 0.77
C ARG A 58 -1.45 5.75 1.45
N GLY A 59 -0.23 5.26 1.57
CA GLY A 59 0.87 6.05 2.13
C GLY A 59 1.16 7.35 1.34
N PRO A 60 1.84 8.32 1.97
CA PRO A 60 2.38 8.28 3.33
C PRO A 60 1.35 8.56 4.44
N MET A 61 0.23 9.24 4.14
CA MET A 61 -0.72 9.67 5.17
C MET A 61 -1.72 8.59 5.59
N GLY A 62 -2.05 7.65 4.71
CA GLY A 62 -2.98 6.55 4.99
C GLY A 62 -2.31 5.37 5.70
N PHE A 63 -3.12 4.53 6.31
CA PHE A 63 -2.72 3.38 7.11
C PHE A 63 -2.94 2.04 6.40
N GLN A 64 -3.40 2.07 5.14
CA GLN A 64 -3.79 0.87 4.41
C GLN A 64 -2.94 0.69 3.16
N THR A 65 -2.71 -0.55 2.80
CA THR A 65 -2.36 -0.98 1.45
C THR A 65 -3.37 -2.04 1.05
N TYR A 66 -4.15 -1.76 0.01
CA TYR A 66 -5.09 -2.73 -0.52
C TYR A 66 -4.41 -3.58 -1.58
N MET A 67 -4.42 -4.91 -1.36
CA MET A 67 -4.06 -5.89 -2.38
C MET A 67 -5.32 -6.39 -3.06
N VAL A 68 -5.32 -6.33 -4.39
CA VAL A 68 -6.42 -6.81 -5.23
C VAL A 68 -5.94 -8.05 -5.97
N TYR A 69 -6.68 -9.14 -5.84
CA TYR A 69 -6.38 -10.42 -6.46
C TYR A 69 -7.34 -10.69 -7.62
N ILE A 70 -6.79 -10.86 -8.81
CA ILE A 70 -7.51 -11.18 -10.05
C ILE A 70 -7.22 -12.63 -10.40
N GLY A 71 -8.26 -13.41 -10.63
CA GLY A 71 -8.12 -14.80 -11.07
C GLY A 71 -7.63 -14.93 -12.52
N SER A 72 -7.21 -16.12 -12.91
CA SER A 72 -6.79 -16.44 -14.29
C SER A 72 -7.90 -16.22 -15.34
N ASP A 73 -9.16 -16.19 -14.91
CA ASP A 73 -10.33 -15.83 -15.72
C ASP A 73 -10.56 -14.31 -15.85
N GLY A 74 -9.64 -13.49 -15.31
CA GLY A 74 -9.72 -12.02 -15.30
C GLY A 74 -10.71 -11.43 -14.29
N LYS A 75 -11.34 -12.25 -13.44
CA LYS A 75 -12.32 -11.79 -12.45
C LYS A 75 -11.67 -11.44 -11.12
N LEU A 76 -12.20 -10.41 -10.47
CA LEU A 76 -11.84 -10.05 -9.09
C LEU A 76 -12.12 -11.23 -8.16
N ARG A 77 -11.14 -11.61 -7.35
CA ARG A 77 -11.27 -12.64 -6.31
C ARG A 77 -11.45 -12.03 -4.94
N GLN A 78 -10.60 -11.07 -4.61
CA GLN A 78 -10.55 -10.49 -3.28
C GLN A 78 -9.90 -9.11 -3.32
N ILE A 79 -10.31 -8.24 -2.41
CA ILE A 79 -9.60 -7.02 -2.03
C ILE A 79 -9.30 -7.14 -0.53
N GLU A 80 -8.03 -7.01 -0.16
CA GLU A 80 -7.56 -7.21 1.21
C GLU A 80 -6.70 -6.02 1.64
N ASN A 81 -6.93 -5.49 2.84
CA ASN A 81 -5.96 -4.60 3.47
C ASN A 81 -4.86 -5.44 4.10
N VAL A 82 -3.64 -5.32 3.58
CA VAL A 82 -2.49 -6.13 4.03
C VAL A 82 -1.68 -5.47 5.15
N MET A 83 -2.13 -4.31 5.66
CA MET A 83 -1.47 -3.61 6.76
C MET A 83 -2.00 -4.09 8.11
N ASP A 84 -1.74 -5.34 8.46
CA ASP A 84 -2.15 -5.98 9.71
C ASP A 84 -1.11 -6.99 10.23
N GLN A 85 -1.21 -7.34 11.53
CA GLN A 85 -0.28 -8.24 12.20
C GLN A 85 -0.23 -9.65 11.58
N LYS A 86 -1.35 -10.15 11.07
CA LYS A 86 -1.42 -11.46 10.41
C LYS A 86 -0.55 -11.48 9.14
N THR A 87 -0.63 -10.42 8.35
CA THR A 87 0.17 -10.27 7.14
C THR A 87 1.64 -10.02 7.48
N PHE A 88 1.93 -9.19 8.49
CA PHE A 88 3.31 -8.91 8.92
C PHE A 88 4.03 -10.17 9.40
N ALA A 89 3.33 -11.09 10.09
CA ALA A 89 3.88 -12.36 10.55
C ALA A 89 4.34 -13.28 9.40
N ARG A 90 3.94 -13.01 8.16
CA ARG A 90 4.40 -13.74 6.97
C ARG A 90 5.79 -13.32 6.52
N ILE A 91 6.27 -12.15 6.96
CA ILE A 91 7.59 -11.66 6.59
C ILE A 91 8.62 -12.38 7.46
N GLN A 92 9.51 -13.15 6.81
CA GLN A 92 10.49 -14.00 7.46
C GLN A 92 11.91 -13.58 7.07
N ALA A 93 12.87 -13.81 7.98
CA ALA A 93 14.28 -13.63 7.68
C ALA A 93 14.68 -14.50 6.46
N GLY A 94 15.50 -13.93 5.58
CA GLY A 94 15.93 -14.53 4.33
C GLY A 94 15.05 -14.25 3.12
N MET A 95 13.85 -13.72 3.29
CA MET A 95 13.01 -13.29 2.16
C MET A 95 13.70 -12.18 1.34
N THR A 96 13.49 -12.19 0.04
CA THR A 96 13.95 -11.16 -0.89
C THR A 96 13.07 -9.91 -0.80
N LYS A 97 13.56 -8.79 -1.32
CA LYS A 97 12.80 -7.55 -1.45
C LYS A 97 11.52 -7.74 -2.28
N GLU A 98 11.62 -8.53 -3.34
CA GLU A 98 10.50 -8.85 -4.24
C GLU A 98 9.38 -9.63 -3.52
N GLU A 99 9.76 -10.61 -2.69
CA GLU A 99 8.79 -11.35 -1.87
C GLU A 99 8.08 -10.46 -0.85
N VAL A 100 8.82 -9.53 -0.21
CA VAL A 100 8.23 -8.54 0.70
C VAL A 100 7.26 -7.62 -0.05
N LEU A 101 7.64 -7.09 -1.21
CA LEU A 101 6.77 -6.26 -2.04
C LEU A 101 5.52 -7.02 -2.50
N TYR A 102 5.65 -8.31 -2.82
CA TYR A 102 4.53 -9.15 -3.21
C TYR A 102 3.53 -9.35 -2.07
N ILE A 103 3.99 -9.35 -0.82
CA ILE A 103 3.14 -9.54 0.38
C ILE A 103 2.53 -8.20 0.84
N LEU A 104 3.34 -7.14 0.92
CA LEU A 104 2.95 -5.86 1.54
C LEU A 104 2.64 -4.74 0.55
N GLY A 105 3.03 -4.89 -0.72
CA GLY A 105 3.08 -3.77 -1.65
C GLY A 105 4.24 -2.82 -1.35
N PRO A 106 4.37 -1.72 -2.11
CA PRO A 106 5.46 -0.79 -1.94
C PRO A 106 5.37 -0.01 -0.62
N SER A 107 6.51 0.16 0.05
CA SER A 107 6.69 1.11 1.13
C SER A 107 6.72 2.54 0.59
N PHE A 108 6.61 3.54 1.45
CA PHE A 108 6.79 4.92 1.04
C PHE A 108 8.30 5.23 0.90
N PRO A 109 8.77 5.61 -0.31
CA PRO A 109 10.21 5.81 -0.54
C PRO A 109 10.87 6.86 0.36
N GLY A 110 10.12 7.89 0.78
CA GLY A 110 10.60 8.95 1.67
C GLY A 110 10.92 8.48 3.10
N TRP A 111 10.50 7.27 3.47
CA TRP A 111 10.79 6.64 4.78
C TRP A 111 11.82 5.52 4.66
N THR A 112 12.39 5.32 3.48
CA THR A 112 13.50 4.38 3.30
C THR A 112 14.76 4.95 3.92
N ALA A 113 15.40 4.20 4.83
CA ALA A 113 16.63 4.57 5.48
C ALA A 113 17.73 3.55 5.22
N TYR A 114 18.96 4.02 4.96
CA TYR A 114 20.13 3.15 4.85
C TYR A 114 21.17 3.49 5.90
N PHE A 115 21.49 2.51 6.75
CA PHE A 115 22.47 2.61 7.82
C PHE A 115 23.78 1.93 7.40
N LYS A 116 24.71 2.71 6.81
CA LYS A 116 25.95 2.22 6.24
C LYS A 116 26.80 1.39 7.21
N ALA A 117 26.87 1.81 8.49
CA ALA A 117 27.70 1.12 9.51
C ALA A 117 27.22 -0.32 9.80
N ARG A 118 25.95 -0.61 9.55
CA ARG A 118 25.33 -1.94 9.76
C ARG A 118 25.01 -2.65 8.47
N ASP A 119 25.28 -2.04 7.32
CA ASP A 119 24.84 -2.49 6.00
C ASP A 119 23.36 -2.85 6.00
N GLU A 120 22.54 -1.96 6.56
CA GLU A 120 21.13 -2.19 6.84
C GLU A 120 20.27 -1.21 6.07
N LEU A 121 19.38 -1.73 5.23
CA LEU A 121 18.35 -0.97 4.54
C LEU A 121 17.02 -1.20 5.24
N VAL A 122 16.31 -0.13 5.61
CA VAL A 122 15.00 -0.20 6.27
C VAL A 122 13.94 0.31 5.31
N TRP A 123 12.90 -0.50 5.11
CA TRP A 123 11.65 -0.10 4.49
C TRP A 123 10.57 -0.04 5.54
N GLU A 124 9.74 1.01 5.48
CA GLU A 124 8.75 1.31 6.49
C GLU A 124 7.35 1.42 5.89
N TRP A 125 6.37 0.81 6.56
CA TRP A 125 4.93 0.91 6.27
C TRP A 125 4.20 1.47 7.47
N ARG A 126 3.29 2.40 7.21
CA ARG A 126 2.40 2.94 8.23
C ARG A 126 1.14 2.09 8.33
N TYR A 127 0.71 1.76 9.53
CA TYR A 127 -0.50 0.99 9.77
C TYR A 127 -1.21 1.44 11.04
N CYS A 128 -2.47 1.00 11.20
CA CYS A 128 -3.24 1.18 12.41
C CYS A 128 -3.20 -0.12 13.22
N ASP A 129 -2.76 -0.06 14.46
CA ASP A 129 -2.69 -1.23 15.29
C ASP A 129 -4.05 -1.62 15.91
N ALA A 130 -4.09 -2.71 16.66
CA ALA A 130 -5.32 -3.22 17.27
C ALA A 130 -5.90 -2.29 18.35
N LEU A 131 -5.12 -1.33 18.84
CA LEU A 131 -5.53 -0.33 19.83
C LEU A 131 -5.95 1.00 19.17
N ASN A 132 -6.07 1.00 17.83
CA ASN A 132 -6.35 2.20 17.03
C ASN A 132 -5.25 3.28 17.17
N GLU A 133 -4.02 2.87 17.41
CA GLU A 133 -2.85 3.74 17.42
C GLU A 133 -2.10 3.68 16.09
N ALA A 134 -1.64 4.84 15.61
CA ALA A 134 -0.78 4.92 14.44
C ALA A 134 0.57 4.25 14.76
N ALA A 135 0.97 3.33 13.90
CA ALA A 135 2.17 2.53 14.09
C ALA A 135 2.95 2.38 12.77
N ARG A 136 4.20 1.96 12.91
CA ARG A 136 5.13 1.69 11.83
C ARG A 136 5.55 0.22 11.89
N PHE A 137 5.52 -0.43 10.74
CA PHE A 137 6.10 -1.75 10.53
C PHE A 137 7.33 -1.60 9.66
N ASP A 138 8.48 -1.98 10.21
CA ASP A 138 9.78 -1.88 9.58
C ASP A 138 10.26 -3.26 9.15
N VAL A 139 10.74 -3.34 7.91
CA VAL A 139 11.47 -4.50 7.41
C VAL A 139 12.91 -4.09 7.21
N LEU A 140 13.80 -4.73 7.97
CA LEU A 140 15.23 -4.47 7.99
C LEU A 140 15.93 -5.49 7.08
N PHE A 141 16.55 -5.02 6.02
CA PHE A 141 17.29 -5.86 5.07
C PHE A 141 18.79 -5.82 5.35
N ASP A 142 19.45 -6.97 5.19
CA ASP A 142 20.87 -7.02 4.90
C ASP A 142 21.04 -6.51 3.47
N ASN A 143 21.60 -5.31 3.31
CA ASN A 143 21.59 -4.64 2.02
C ASN A 143 22.48 -5.34 0.99
N SER A 144 23.65 -5.87 1.39
CA SER A 144 24.56 -6.62 0.52
C SER A 144 23.96 -7.93 0.03
N LYS A 145 23.16 -8.62 0.87
CA LYS A 145 22.49 -9.87 0.53
C LYS A 145 21.13 -9.65 -0.13
N ALA A 146 20.58 -8.42 -0.03
CA ALA A 146 19.25 -8.04 -0.49
C ALA A 146 18.11 -8.89 0.13
N THR A 147 18.31 -9.38 1.37
CA THR A 147 17.34 -10.24 2.07
C THR A 147 16.95 -9.67 3.42
N VAL A 148 15.74 -10.01 3.88
CA VAL A 148 15.23 -9.63 5.20
C VAL A 148 16.15 -10.20 6.29
N ARG A 149 16.56 -9.33 7.21
CA ARG A 149 17.29 -9.67 8.43
C ARG A 149 16.32 -9.86 9.59
N SER A 150 15.43 -8.90 9.79
CA SER A 150 14.43 -8.89 10.85
C SER A 150 13.31 -7.91 10.53
N THR A 151 12.25 -7.95 11.34
CA THR A 151 11.17 -6.99 11.31
C THR A 151 10.95 -6.36 12.68
N MET A 152 10.38 -5.17 12.71
CA MET A 152 10.04 -4.46 13.94
C MET A 152 8.73 -3.71 13.76
N SER A 153 7.94 -3.64 14.84
CA SER A 153 6.76 -2.76 14.91
C SER A 153 6.91 -1.80 16.09
N GLN A 154 6.53 -0.55 15.87
CA GLN A 154 6.56 0.49 16.91
C GLN A 154 5.44 1.50 16.68
N THR A 155 4.83 2.02 17.75
CA THR A 155 3.84 3.08 17.61
C THR A 155 4.52 4.41 17.26
N GLU A 156 3.81 5.31 16.57
CA GLU A 156 4.33 6.66 16.28
C GLU A 156 4.57 7.45 17.57
N ALA A 157 3.87 7.12 18.65
CA ALA A 157 4.13 7.67 19.98
C ALA A 157 5.51 7.28 20.51
N GLN A 158 5.94 6.01 20.33
CA GLN A 158 7.26 5.53 20.76
C GLN A 158 8.41 6.15 19.95
N THR A 159 8.15 6.57 18.71
CA THR A 159 9.15 7.23 17.86
C THR A 159 9.20 8.75 18.06
N GLY A 160 8.35 9.31 18.89
CA GLY A 160 8.27 10.76 19.11
C GLY A 160 7.60 11.53 17.96
N LEU A 161 6.91 10.84 17.06
CA LEU A 161 6.20 11.48 15.95
C LEU A 161 4.83 12.04 16.36
N CYS A 162 4.43 11.87 17.63
CA CYS A 162 3.16 12.34 18.16
C CYS A 162 3.36 13.37 19.27
N ASP A 163 2.74 14.52 19.14
CA ASP A 163 2.61 15.48 20.23
C ASP A 163 1.56 14.96 21.23
N GLY A 164 1.98 14.70 22.50
CA GLY A 164 1.08 14.36 23.60
C GLY A 164 0.82 12.87 23.84
N GLY A 165 1.61 11.96 23.29
CA GLY A 165 1.72 10.57 23.77
C GLY A 165 0.86 9.51 23.09
N ARG A 166 -0.14 9.85 22.28
CA ARG A 166 -0.89 8.92 21.41
C ARG A 166 -1.22 9.51 20.06
N CYS A 167 -0.99 8.73 18.99
CA CYS A 167 -1.46 9.06 17.65
C CYS A 167 -2.64 8.12 17.32
N SER A 168 -3.86 8.60 17.41
CA SER A 168 -5.01 7.84 16.93
C SER A 168 -5.03 7.73 15.41
N CYS A 169 -5.48 6.59 14.88
CA CYS A 169 -5.75 6.40 13.45
C CYS A 169 -7.04 7.10 12.98
N SER A 170 -7.82 7.68 13.87
CA SER A 170 -9.02 8.44 13.51
C SER A 170 -8.62 9.75 12.87
N HIS A 171 -9.12 9.97 11.66
CA HIS A 171 -9.08 11.22 10.92
C HIS A 171 -10.29 12.08 11.23
#